data_26c876b3cfa469492911962ad92aae9b
#
_entry.id   26c876b3cfa469492911962ad92aae9b
#
_cell.length_a   1.000
_cell.length_b   1.000
_cell.length_c   1.000
_cell.angle_alpha   90.00
_cell.angle_beta   90.00
_cell.angle_gamma   90.00
#
_symmetry.space_group_name_H-M   'P 1'
#
loop_
_entity.id
_entity.type
_entity.pdbx_description
1 polymer ?
#
loop_
_entity_poly.entity_id
_entity_poly.type
_entity_poly.pdbx_seq_one_letter_code
_entity_poly.pdbx_strand_id
1 'polypeptide(L)'
;TLLLAGREKGILMMSFKRSLLTGSILLSVIVSLSAFVIAQDSATILVGAELTRIMPPGFYFQGLSAPTQMRNSAAARLGAKRYVIAGLVDTSGYAADVRAKYEGFFITDSPITINGSELGTGAYGFGSSDNGKMQILDLAGNQVLSVSTAKDNEVKRPRPLMMTRVADGIRFYTGKDYVTIAAK
;
A
#
# COMPACT_ATOMS: atom_id res chain seq x y z
N THR A 1 -75.08 -21.11 8.92
CA THR A 1 -73.77 -21.28 9.64
C THR A 1 -72.66 -21.80 8.76
N LEU A 2 -72.94 -22.43 7.59
CA LEU A 2 -71.91 -23.03 6.70
C LEU A 2 -71.22 -21.99 5.80
N LEU A 3 -71.83 -20.84 5.54
CA LEU A 3 -71.31 -19.79 4.60
C LEU A 3 -70.22 -18.92 5.21
N LEU A 4 -70.13 -18.82 6.54
CA LEU A 4 -69.15 -17.97 7.23
C LEU A 4 -67.77 -18.69 7.39
N ALA A 5 -67.75 -20.01 7.48
CA ALA A 5 -66.52 -20.77 7.65
C ALA A 5 -65.61 -20.79 6.40
N GLY A 6 -66.17 -20.64 5.20
CA GLY A 6 -65.42 -20.59 3.94
C GLY A 6 -64.61 -19.26 3.72
N ARG A 7 -65.15 -18.15 4.28
CA ARG A 7 -64.59 -16.81 4.11
C ARG A 7 -63.34 -16.60 4.97
N GLU A 8 -63.34 -17.16 6.16
CA GLU A 8 -62.19 -17.09 7.08
C GLU A 8 -60.93 -17.79 6.55
N LYS A 9 -61.13 -19.02 5.94
CA LYS A 9 -60.00 -19.76 5.36
C LYS A 9 -59.36 -19.13 4.16
N GLY A 10 -60.14 -18.37 3.35
CA GLY A 10 -59.62 -17.65 2.17
C GLY A 10 -58.73 -16.47 2.56
N ILE A 11 -59.12 -15.74 3.61
CA ILE A 11 -58.40 -14.55 4.09
C ILE A 11 -57.10 -14.99 4.76
N LEU A 12 -57.08 -16.07 5.52
CA LEU A 12 -55.88 -16.58 6.18
C LEU A 12 -54.85 -17.11 5.16
N MET A 13 -55.32 -17.80 4.10
CA MET A 13 -54.42 -18.29 3.05
C MET A 13 -53.80 -17.18 2.17
N MET A 14 -54.56 -16.10 1.92
CA MET A 14 -54.03 -14.93 1.20
C MET A 14 -52.98 -14.17 2.00
N SER A 15 -53.15 -14.04 3.32
CA SER A 15 -52.20 -13.38 4.22
C SER A 15 -50.89 -14.13 4.30
N PHE A 16 -50.94 -15.49 4.35
CA PHE A 16 -49.75 -16.33 4.41
C PHE A 16 -48.93 -16.28 3.12
N LYS A 17 -49.58 -16.26 1.94
CA LYS A 17 -48.88 -16.14 0.64
C LYS A 17 -48.21 -14.77 0.45
N ARG A 18 -48.79 -13.68 0.96
CA ARG A 18 -48.19 -12.35 0.92
C ARG A 18 -46.98 -12.24 1.83
N SER A 19 -47.02 -12.85 3.00
CA SER A 19 -45.88 -12.85 3.95
C SER A 19 -44.70 -13.66 3.42
N LEU A 20 -44.93 -14.77 2.71
CA LEU A 20 -43.89 -15.58 2.09
C LEU A 20 -43.21 -14.84 0.90
N LEU A 21 -43.99 -14.09 0.09
CA LEU A 21 -43.47 -13.32 -1.02
C LEU A 21 -42.61 -12.14 -0.53
N THR A 22 -43.05 -11.42 0.50
CA THR A 22 -42.26 -10.30 1.07
C THR A 22 -40.98 -10.77 1.76
N GLY A 23 -41.01 -11.92 2.46
CA GLY A 23 -39.82 -12.53 3.06
C GLY A 23 -38.78 -12.97 2.03
N SER A 24 -39.24 -13.55 0.90
CA SER A 24 -38.34 -13.97 -0.18
C SER A 24 -37.67 -12.79 -0.91
N ILE A 25 -38.37 -11.69 -1.12
CA ILE A 25 -37.82 -10.49 -1.74
C ILE A 25 -36.79 -9.82 -0.80
N LEU A 26 -37.06 -9.75 0.51
CA LEU A 26 -36.13 -9.19 1.48
C LEU A 26 -34.84 -10.02 1.56
N LEU A 27 -34.94 -11.35 1.54
CA LEU A 27 -33.79 -12.25 1.58
C LEU A 27 -32.93 -12.12 0.30
N SER A 28 -33.53 -11.96 -0.88
CA SER A 28 -32.81 -11.78 -2.13
C SER A 28 -32.06 -10.44 -2.21
N VAL A 29 -32.59 -9.37 -1.59
CA VAL A 29 -31.93 -8.06 -1.52
C VAL A 29 -30.72 -8.12 -0.57
N ILE A 30 -30.82 -8.84 0.56
CA ILE A 30 -29.70 -8.99 1.49
C ILE A 30 -28.56 -9.80 0.86
N VAL A 31 -28.86 -10.84 0.09
CA VAL A 31 -27.85 -11.66 -0.62
C VAL A 31 -27.17 -10.87 -1.75
N SER A 32 -27.89 -9.98 -2.43
CA SER A 32 -27.28 -9.13 -3.47
C SER A 32 -26.40 -7.99 -2.93
N LEU A 33 -26.63 -7.54 -1.68
CA LEU A 33 -25.77 -6.53 -1.04
C LEU A 33 -24.41 -7.12 -0.57
N SER A 34 -24.34 -8.41 -0.33
CA SER A 34 -23.09 -9.07 0.11
C SER A 34 -22.08 -9.31 -1.02
N ALA A 35 -22.44 -9.08 -2.28
CA ALA A 35 -21.57 -9.31 -3.44
C ALA A 35 -20.72 -8.11 -3.85
N PHE A 36 -20.79 -6.98 -3.15
CA PHE A 36 -19.79 -5.90 -3.27
C PHE A 36 -18.55 -6.26 -2.42
N VAL A 37 -17.91 -7.38 -2.74
CA VAL A 37 -16.49 -7.57 -2.44
C VAL A 37 -15.76 -6.56 -3.32
N ILE A 38 -15.40 -5.41 -2.74
CA ILE A 38 -14.44 -4.51 -3.34
C ILE A 38 -13.20 -5.38 -3.55
N ALA A 39 -12.90 -5.75 -4.80
CA ALA A 39 -11.63 -6.34 -5.16
C ALA A 39 -10.58 -5.29 -4.74
N GLN A 40 -9.97 -5.49 -3.58
CA GLN A 40 -8.83 -4.69 -3.17
C GLN A 40 -7.78 -4.89 -4.25
N ASP A 41 -7.47 -3.84 -4.97
CA ASP A 41 -6.46 -3.81 -6.01
C ASP A 41 -5.14 -4.25 -5.35
N SER A 42 -4.81 -5.53 -5.51
CA SER A 42 -3.68 -6.13 -4.81
C SER A 42 -2.37 -5.52 -5.28
N ALA A 43 -1.51 -5.16 -4.33
CA ALA A 43 -0.19 -4.65 -4.64
C ALA A 43 0.60 -5.65 -5.51
N THR A 44 1.31 -5.15 -6.52
CA THR A 44 2.16 -5.94 -7.41
C THR A 44 3.60 -5.47 -7.30
N ILE A 45 4.53 -6.39 -7.02
CA ILE A 45 5.96 -6.07 -7.00
C ILE A 45 6.49 -6.11 -8.43
N LEU A 46 7.17 -5.04 -8.84
CA LEU A 46 7.75 -4.94 -10.18
C LEU A 46 9.16 -5.53 -10.19
N VAL A 47 9.46 -6.31 -11.21
CA VAL A 47 10.76 -7.01 -11.37
C VAL A 47 11.23 -6.97 -12.81
N GLY A 48 12.54 -7.22 -13.01
CA GLY A 48 13.13 -7.33 -14.36
C GLY A 48 12.93 -6.07 -15.21
N ALA A 49 12.44 -6.24 -16.44
CA ALA A 49 12.29 -5.16 -17.41
C ALA A 49 11.27 -4.09 -16.97
N GLU A 50 10.21 -4.47 -16.25
CA GLU A 50 9.22 -3.50 -15.73
C GLU A 50 9.84 -2.57 -14.69
N LEU A 51 10.64 -3.10 -13.76
CA LEU A 51 11.38 -2.32 -12.79
C LEU A 51 12.37 -1.37 -13.48
N THR A 52 13.19 -1.91 -14.39
CA THR A 52 14.23 -1.13 -15.09
C THR A 52 13.63 0.04 -15.89
N ARG A 53 12.45 -0.15 -16.50
CA ARG A 53 11.80 0.87 -17.34
C ARG A 53 11.35 2.10 -16.55
N ILE A 54 10.97 1.95 -15.28
CA ILE A 54 10.45 3.05 -14.46
C ILE A 54 11.50 3.64 -13.52
N MET A 55 12.63 2.96 -13.34
CA MET A 55 13.66 3.38 -12.41
C MET A 55 14.48 4.54 -13.01
N PRO A 56 14.58 5.70 -12.31
CA PRO A 56 15.41 6.80 -12.78
C PRO A 56 16.90 6.40 -12.73
N PRO A 57 17.71 6.80 -13.73
CA PRO A 57 19.13 6.49 -13.76
C PRO A 57 19.94 7.23 -12.68
N GLY A 58 19.41 8.28 -12.11
CA GLY A 58 19.99 9.06 -11.03
C GLY A 58 18.93 9.86 -10.30
N PHE A 59 19.30 10.40 -9.17
CA PHE A 59 18.39 11.19 -8.34
C PHE A 59 19.08 12.46 -7.82
N TYR A 60 18.34 13.59 -7.89
CA TYR A 60 18.82 14.88 -7.42
C TYR A 60 18.42 15.07 -5.95
N PHE A 61 19.39 15.39 -5.11
CA PHE A 61 19.17 15.64 -3.70
C PHE A 61 20.21 16.68 -3.20
N GLN A 62 19.78 17.68 -2.48
CA GLN A 62 20.63 18.73 -1.88
C GLN A 62 21.70 19.29 -2.84
N GLY A 63 21.29 19.67 -4.05
CA GLY A 63 22.18 20.32 -5.01
C GLY A 63 23.07 19.38 -5.84
N LEU A 64 23.04 18.07 -5.59
CA LEU A 64 23.85 17.10 -6.30
C LEU A 64 22.96 15.98 -6.91
N SER A 65 23.35 15.52 -8.09
CA SER A 65 22.73 14.33 -8.70
C SER A 65 23.65 13.13 -8.55
N ALA A 66 23.12 12.04 -7.97
CA ALA A 66 23.86 10.82 -7.77
C ALA A 66 23.27 9.67 -8.61
N PRO A 67 24.10 8.77 -9.18
CA PRO A 67 23.61 7.65 -9.98
C PRO A 67 22.88 6.62 -9.11
N THR A 68 21.80 6.04 -9.68
CA THR A 68 21.02 4.99 -9.04
C THR A 68 21.77 3.67 -9.06
N GLN A 69 21.82 3.01 -7.92
CA GLN A 69 22.28 1.63 -7.81
C GLN A 69 21.16 0.67 -8.25
N MET A 70 21.04 0.38 -9.54
CA MET A 70 19.94 -0.41 -10.13
C MET A 70 19.70 -1.75 -9.45
N ARG A 71 20.76 -2.43 -8.97
CA ARG A 71 20.64 -3.72 -8.25
C ARG A 71 20.06 -3.58 -6.85
N ASN A 72 20.13 -2.38 -6.29
CA ASN A 72 19.62 -1.99 -4.98
C ASN A 72 18.41 -1.07 -5.16
N SER A 73 17.48 -1.46 -5.99
CA SER A 73 16.23 -0.75 -6.24
C SER A 73 15.04 -1.71 -6.13
N ALA A 74 13.89 -1.17 -5.80
CA ALA A 74 12.65 -1.89 -5.67
C ALA A 74 11.49 -0.99 -6.09
N ALA A 75 10.45 -1.58 -6.65
CA ALA A 75 9.22 -0.86 -6.96
C ALA A 75 8.00 -1.76 -6.80
N ALA A 76 6.90 -1.14 -6.47
CA ALA A 76 5.60 -1.78 -6.39
C ALA A 76 4.53 -0.90 -7.05
N ARG A 77 3.48 -1.55 -7.53
CA ARG A 77 2.24 -0.89 -7.96
C ARG A 77 1.16 -1.20 -6.93
N LEU A 78 0.62 -0.14 -6.34
CA LEU A 78 -0.49 -0.22 -5.38
C LEU A 78 -1.80 0.04 -6.13
N GLY A 79 -2.41 -1.04 -6.66
CA GLY A 79 -3.57 -0.92 -7.53
C GLY A 79 -3.24 -0.63 -9.00
N ALA A 80 -4.20 -0.11 -9.76
CA ALA A 80 -4.11 -0.07 -11.22
C ALA A 80 -3.02 0.88 -11.77
N LYS A 81 -2.75 2.01 -11.10
CA LYS A 81 -1.84 3.07 -11.60
C LYS A 81 -1.07 3.81 -10.51
N ARG A 82 -0.88 3.22 -9.33
CA ARG A 82 -0.19 3.88 -8.21
C ARG A 82 1.16 3.23 -8.00
N TYR A 83 2.24 3.97 -8.21
CA TYR A 83 3.60 3.44 -8.10
C TYR A 83 4.29 3.94 -6.84
N VAL A 84 5.03 3.04 -6.22
CA VAL A 84 6.03 3.34 -5.20
C VAL A 84 7.36 2.81 -5.71
N ILE A 85 8.35 3.69 -5.82
CA ILE A 85 9.66 3.41 -6.41
C ILE A 85 10.72 3.84 -5.41
N ALA A 86 11.69 2.98 -5.12
CA ALA A 86 12.81 3.32 -4.27
C ALA A 86 14.12 2.76 -4.84
N GLY A 87 15.21 3.47 -4.63
CA GLY A 87 16.53 3.03 -5.05
C GLY A 87 17.63 3.65 -4.19
N LEU A 88 18.65 2.88 -3.87
CA LEU A 88 19.87 3.42 -3.31
C LEU A 88 20.63 4.20 -4.39
N VAL A 89 21.36 5.21 -3.96
CA VAL A 89 22.24 5.99 -4.84
C VAL A 89 23.70 5.92 -4.36
N ASP A 90 24.62 6.31 -5.21
CA ASP A 90 26.00 6.49 -4.79
C ASP A 90 26.13 7.80 -4.01
N THR A 91 26.25 7.70 -2.70
CA THR A 91 26.35 8.87 -1.81
C THR A 91 27.77 9.37 -1.61
N SER A 92 28.77 8.82 -2.28
CA SER A 92 30.18 9.15 -2.07
C SER A 92 30.52 10.63 -2.30
N GLY A 93 29.78 11.29 -3.19
CA GLY A 93 29.96 12.74 -3.48
C GLY A 93 29.34 13.69 -2.46
N TYR A 94 28.53 13.20 -1.52
CA TYR A 94 27.88 14.05 -0.51
C TYR A 94 28.76 14.26 0.73
N ALA A 95 28.54 15.38 1.43
CA ALA A 95 29.15 15.64 2.72
C ALA A 95 28.78 14.59 3.77
N ALA A 96 29.58 14.42 4.80
CA ALA A 96 29.43 13.36 5.79
C ALA A 96 28.09 13.43 6.55
N ASP A 97 27.63 14.62 6.88
CA ASP A 97 26.35 14.88 7.55
C ASP A 97 25.13 14.54 6.68
N VAL A 98 25.25 14.70 5.36
CA VAL A 98 24.23 14.25 4.40
C VAL A 98 24.22 12.74 4.31
N ARG A 99 25.39 12.09 4.15
CA ARG A 99 25.51 10.63 4.08
C ARG A 99 25.00 9.92 5.34
N ALA A 100 25.07 10.58 6.49
CA ALA A 100 24.56 10.00 7.75
C ALA A 100 23.03 9.85 7.80
N LYS A 101 22.29 10.53 6.93
CA LYS A 101 20.83 10.54 6.92
C LYS A 101 20.19 10.23 5.56
N TYR A 102 21.01 10.12 4.50
CA TYR A 102 20.54 9.93 3.12
C TYR A 102 21.22 8.73 2.48
N GLU A 103 20.43 7.74 2.06
CA GLU A 103 20.88 6.51 1.42
C GLU A 103 20.38 6.39 -0.03
N GLY A 104 19.21 6.97 -0.31
CA GLY A 104 18.59 6.83 -1.61
C GLY A 104 17.32 7.65 -1.76
N PHE A 105 16.58 7.37 -2.83
CA PHE A 105 15.33 8.05 -3.14
C PHE A 105 14.11 7.16 -2.90
N PHE A 106 13.01 7.82 -2.61
CA PHE A 106 11.67 7.24 -2.47
C PHE A 106 10.68 8.10 -3.24
N ILE A 107 10.00 7.54 -4.22
CA ILE A 107 9.06 8.25 -5.10
C ILE A 107 7.70 7.58 -5.00
N THR A 108 6.66 8.37 -4.81
CA THR A 108 5.26 7.91 -4.91
C THR A 108 4.46 8.86 -5.80
N ASP A 109 3.71 8.31 -6.75
CA ASP A 109 2.85 9.06 -7.67
C ASP A 109 1.43 9.30 -7.12
N SER A 110 1.14 8.81 -5.93
CA SER A 110 -0.14 8.98 -5.24
C SER A 110 0.07 9.09 -3.72
N PRO A 111 -0.86 9.69 -2.97
CA PRO A 111 -0.79 9.69 -1.52
C PRO A 111 -0.81 8.26 -0.97
N ILE A 112 0.06 8.00 0.00
CA ILE A 112 0.23 6.71 0.68
C ILE A 112 0.27 6.90 2.19
N THR A 113 0.22 5.80 2.92
CA THR A 113 0.58 5.78 4.34
C THR A 113 1.82 4.91 4.55
N ILE A 114 2.71 5.34 5.43
CA ILE A 114 3.86 4.57 5.91
C ILE A 114 3.67 4.33 7.40
N ASN A 115 3.46 3.08 7.80
CA ASN A 115 3.08 2.69 9.18
C ASN A 115 1.90 3.55 9.71
N GLY A 116 0.90 3.84 8.86
CA GLY A 116 -0.24 4.67 9.20
C GLY A 116 -0.04 6.18 9.14
N SER A 117 1.20 6.66 9.01
CA SER A 117 1.51 8.08 8.81
C SER A 117 1.41 8.47 7.34
N GLU A 118 0.76 9.59 7.05
CA GLU A 118 0.51 10.02 5.66
C GLU A 118 1.76 10.61 5.01
N LEU A 119 1.98 10.24 3.74
CA LEU A 119 2.95 10.86 2.85
C LEU A 119 2.27 11.24 1.54
N GLY A 120 2.41 12.49 1.13
CA GLY A 120 1.89 13.00 -0.14
C GLY A 120 2.61 12.44 -1.35
N THR A 121 2.05 12.70 -2.54
CA THR A 121 2.73 12.45 -3.82
C THR A 121 4.01 13.27 -3.90
N GLY A 122 5.10 12.66 -4.35
CA GLY A 122 6.37 13.38 -4.48
C GLY A 122 7.57 12.47 -4.69
N ALA A 123 8.71 13.14 -4.84
CA ALA A 123 10.03 12.54 -4.89
C ALA A 123 10.81 12.99 -3.65
N TYR A 124 11.31 12.04 -2.88
CA TYR A 124 11.89 12.22 -1.56
C TYR A 124 13.25 11.53 -1.47
N GLY A 125 14.13 12.06 -0.62
CA GLY A 125 15.23 11.28 -0.09
C GLY A 125 14.76 10.37 1.04
N PHE A 126 15.45 9.28 1.29
CA PHE A 126 15.25 8.47 2.49
C PHE A 126 16.58 7.98 3.05
N GLY A 127 16.55 7.62 4.31
CA GLY A 127 17.65 6.93 4.98
C GLY A 127 17.22 6.34 6.31
N SER A 128 18.06 5.48 6.85
CA SER A 128 17.88 4.86 8.15
C SER A 128 18.59 5.65 9.24
N SER A 129 18.05 5.70 10.43
CA SER A 129 18.75 6.26 11.59
C SER A 129 19.11 5.16 12.60
N ASP A 130 20.15 5.39 13.39
CA ASP A 130 20.65 4.46 14.40
C ASP A 130 19.59 4.06 15.45
N ASN A 131 18.49 4.82 15.54
CA ASN A 131 17.38 4.58 16.48
C ASN A 131 16.33 3.61 15.93
N GLY A 132 16.58 2.89 14.83
CA GLY A 132 15.61 2.01 14.20
C GLY A 132 14.43 2.77 13.59
N LYS A 133 14.69 3.93 12.98
CA LYS A 133 13.70 4.72 12.27
C LYS A 133 14.09 4.92 10.82
N MET A 134 13.12 4.89 9.96
CA MET A 134 13.24 5.37 8.58
C MET A 134 12.85 6.84 8.53
N GLN A 135 13.68 7.64 7.90
CA GLN A 135 13.44 9.07 7.66
C GLN A 135 13.12 9.28 6.18
N ILE A 136 12.11 10.10 5.91
CA ILE A 136 11.80 10.61 4.58
C ILE A 136 12.14 12.09 4.57
N LEU A 137 12.90 12.51 3.57
CA LEU A 137 13.47 13.83 3.46
C LEU A 137 12.95 14.51 2.18
N ASP A 138 12.67 15.81 2.22
CA ASP A 138 12.45 16.57 1.00
C ASP A 138 13.77 16.76 0.21
N LEU A 139 13.71 17.33 -0.99
CA LEU A 139 14.89 17.52 -1.83
C LEU A 139 15.91 18.50 -1.24
N ALA A 140 15.51 19.34 -0.29
CA ALA A 140 16.39 20.22 0.46
C ALA A 140 17.04 19.54 1.68
N GLY A 141 16.62 18.28 1.99
CA GLY A 141 17.15 17.49 3.11
C GLY A 141 16.47 17.75 4.45
N ASN A 142 15.30 18.42 4.44
CA ASN A 142 14.48 18.57 5.64
C ASN A 142 13.68 17.27 5.87
N GLN A 143 13.55 16.87 7.13
CA GLN A 143 12.75 15.69 7.49
C GLN A 143 11.25 15.97 7.33
N VAL A 144 10.61 15.25 6.41
CA VAL A 144 9.16 15.31 6.17
C VAL A 144 8.43 14.30 7.04
N LEU A 145 9.01 13.10 7.20
CA LEU A 145 8.43 12.02 7.97
C LEU A 145 9.53 11.21 8.67
N SER A 146 9.23 10.70 9.86
CA SER A 146 10.08 9.73 10.57
C SER A 146 9.19 8.67 11.20
N VAL A 147 9.42 7.40 10.83
CA VAL A 147 8.62 6.26 11.29
C VAL A 147 9.53 5.18 11.86
N SER A 148 9.10 4.52 12.93
CA SER A 148 9.83 3.38 13.48
C SER A 148 9.77 2.19 12.54
N THR A 149 10.90 1.51 12.34
CA THR A 149 10.97 0.27 11.58
C THR A 149 10.65 -0.92 12.48
N ALA A 150 10.11 -1.98 11.90
CA ALA A 150 10.04 -3.30 12.53
C ALA A 150 11.14 -4.19 11.94
N LYS A 151 11.59 -5.19 12.71
CA LYS A 151 12.61 -6.13 12.26
C LYS A 151 11.99 -7.47 11.87
N ASP A 152 12.32 -7.97 10.70
CA ASP A 152 11.92 -9.29 10.22
C ASP A 152 13.09 -10.27 10.33
N ASN A 153 13.07 -11.09 11.38
CA ASN A 153 14.10 -12.08 11.63
C ASN A 153 14.01 -13.32 10.72
N GLU A 154 12.88 -13.50 10.04
CA GLU A 154 12.65 -14.63 9.13
C GLU A 154 13.33 -14.45 7.77
N VAL A 155 13.71 -13.22 7.42
CA VAL A 155 14.45 -12.93 6.20
C VAL A 155 15.86 -13.52 6.27
N LYS A 156 16.05 -14.67 5.63
CA LYS A 156 17.33 -15.40 5.63
C LYS A 156 18.40 -14.73 4.76
N ARG A 157 18.00 -14.06 3.68
CA ARG A 157 18.89 -13.38 2.73
C ARG A 157 18.43 -11.94 2.52
N PRO A 158 18.75 -11.04 3.46
CA PRO A 158 18.37 -9.64 3.34
C PRO A 158 19.07 -9.00 2.13
N ARG A 159 18.32 -8.19 1.40
CA ARG A 159 18.84 -7.32 0.35
C ARG A 159 18.95 -5.91 0.89
N PRO A 160 19.85 -5.08 0.37
CA PRO A 160 19.92 -3.67 0.77
C PRO A 160 18.56 -2.96 0.63
N LEU A 161 17.83 -3.24 -0.48
CA LEU A 161 16.47 -2.78 -0.71
C LEU A 161 15.59 -3.92 -1.24
N MET A 162 14.38 -4.02 -0.70
CA MET A 162 13.39 -5.02 -1.15
C MET A 162 11.98 -4.52 -0.86
N MET A 163 11.04 -4.89 -1.71
CA MET A 163 9.60 -4.76 -1.44
C MET A 163 8.94 -6.12 -1.50
N THR A 164 8.00 -6.39 -0.59
CA THR A 164 7.18 -7.62 -0.58
C THR A 164 5.72 -7.26 -0.41
N ARG A 165 4.84 -8.07 -1.01
CA ARG A 165 3.39 -7.89 -0.87
C ARG A 165 2.91 -8.41 0.49
N VAL A 166 1.98 -7.67 1.10
CA VAL A 166 1.19 -8.09 2.27
C VAL A 166 -0.29 -7.87 1.97
N ALA A 167 -1.16 -8.27 2.89
CA ALA A 167 -2.62 -8.20 2.69
C ALA A 167 -3.09 -6.78 2.32
N ASP A 168 -2.60 -5.77 3.04
CA ASP A 168 -3.08 -4.39 2.93
C ASP A 168 -2.04 -3.44 2.28
N GLY A 169 -1.16 -3.96 1.41
CA GLY A 169 -0.16 -3.15 0.74
C GLY A 169 1.17 -3.84 0.52
N ILE A 170 2.26 -3.20 0.90
CA ILE A 170 3.62 -3.73 0.77
C ILE A 170 4.42 -3.50 2.05
N ARG A 171 5.43 -4.35 2.30
CA ARG A 171 6.54 -4.04 3.18
C ARG A 171 7.72 -3.54 2.36
N PHE A 172 8.28 -2.43 2.76
CA PHE A 172 9.51 -1.86 2.21
C PHE A 172 10.64 -2.10 3.20
N TYR A 173 11.65 -2.85 2.76
CA TYR A 173 12.77 -3.30 3.56
C TYR A 173 14.04 -2.54 3.23
N THR A 174 14.79 -2.19 4.28
CA THR A 174 16.21 -1.84 4.26
C THR A 174 16.96 -2.90 5.07
N GLY A 175 17.56 -3.86 4.38
CA GLY A 175 18.13 -5.05 5.04
C GLY A 175 17.06 -5.94 5.66
N LYS A 176 17.02 -6.04 6.99
CA LYS A 176 16.00 -6.77 7.77
C LYS A 176 14.94 -5.86 8.37
N ASP A 177 15.18 -4.57 8.39
CA ASP A 177 14.25 -3.60 8.94
C ASP A 177 13.23 -3.20 7.86
N TYR A 178 11.96 -3.05 8.24
CA TYR A 178 10.91 -2.71 7.29
C TYR A 178 9.88 -1.72 7.85
N VAL A 179 9.20 -1.07 6.93
CA VAL A 179 7.97 -0.32 7.16
C VAL A 179 6.86 -0.89 6.28
N THR A 180 5.60 -0.71 6.69
CA THR A 180 4.44 -1.10 5.89
C THR A 180 3.90 0.12 5.15
N ILE A 181 3.65 -0.03 3.85
CA ILE A 181 3.12 1.01 2.98
C ILE A 181 1.78 0.56 2.43
N ALA A 182 0.77 1.41 2.55
CA ALA A 182 -0.54 1.18 1.99
C ALA A 182 -0.99 2.36 1.13
N ALA A 183 -1.87 2.10 0.16
CA ALA A 183 -2.55 3.16 -0.58
C ALA A 183 -3.49 3.93 0.34
N LYS A 184 -3.58 5.25 0.13
CA LYS A 184 -4.57 6.10 0.79
C LYS A 184 -5.84 6.24 -0.05
#